data_8299eab3388d5fe4d6041f9e08244271
#
_entry.id   8299eab3388d5fe4d6041f9e08244271
#
_cell.length_a   1.000
_cell.length_b   1.000
_cell.length_c   1.000
_cell.angle_alpha   90.00
_cell.angle_beta   90.00
_cell.angle_gamma   90.00
#
_symmetry.space_group_name_H-M   'P 1'
#
loop_
_entity.id
_entity.type
_entity.pdbx_description
1 polymer ?
#
loop_
_entity_poly.entity_id
_entity_poly.type
_entity_poly.pdbx_seq_one_letter_code
_entity_poly.pdbx_strand_id
1 'polypeptide(L)'
;VPGQASKDPSADLALGQRVLREHVASVYSTYIPSTLTHMAFVVVFGAIIYSQLKDPSLLFWLAGLLTADVYVLLTPRWTPARPARESAYWARKISRMVTLVSMVTAVVPWLIVPHDNLPMTSLLMAVIVGSGARAAQSLWPLKSALFGYTMPMSLGMITALAWQGDGLHLFLAAAGAAYLLLTLHAGVGQHRLLTESLMLRFENEALAARLGEQIAATERASEEKTRFLGTASHDLRQPLHAIALFGAALENELRGRPEGRNAERLMRAVNALGASLDTMLDISRLDAGVITPVLQPVQLDALFLPLNHTFAARAEQKQLQLRVRASGLWVHSDPQLLHRMLSNLMDNALKYTGRGGVTVTARERGDAVWIEVRDSGIGIAPEQSSRIFEEFYQVDNPGRDRSRGLGIGLSIVQRLSRLLGHPVQMHSRPGRGTHFRVVLPSIAAPARVPPARQYAAAMAGSSDRSGRAGPALPGRVLLLDDELEIREAMTGLLRSHAIDAHAVVDEADAAAALQDARRQGRPFDLLLCDYRLADGADGLDAGLRLSRSGPDDGSAATPLLLVTGETSPERLQRVRESGVPVLFKPVVADALLQAMAEVSAARGVASVSSAYPSSA
;
A
#
# COMPACT_ATOMS: atom_id res chain seq x y z
N VAL A 1 2.55 8.53 31.36
CA VAL A 1 2.20 7.44 32.31
C VAL A 1 1.97 6.20 31.46
N PRO A 2 2.84 5.15 31.49
CA PRO A 2 2.57 3.92 30.78
C PRO A 2 1.52 3.14 31.56
N GLY A 3 0.41 2.83 30.87
CA GLY A 3 -0.68 2.02 31.40
C GLY A 3 -0.18 0.65 31.86
N GLN A 4 -0.56 0.26 33.05
CA GLN A 4 -0.43 -1.08 33.57
C GLN A 4 -1.24 -2.01 32.63
N ALA A 5 -0.54 -2.66 31.71
CA ALA A 5 -1.11 -3.82 31.03
C ALA A 5 -1.40 -4.86 32.11
N SER A 6 -2.64 -5.28 32.26
CA SER A 6 -3.07 -6.41 33.08
C SER A 6 -2.23 -7.61 32.66
N LYS A 7 -1.27 -8.02 33.51
CA LYS A 7 -0.50 -9.24 33.28
C LYS A 7 -1.47 -10.41 33.44
N ASP A 8 -1.78 -11.06 32.36
CA ASP A 8 -2.56 -12.29 32.37
C ASP A 8 -1.70 -13.39 33.01
N PRO A 9 -2.05 -13.88 34.21
CA PRO A 9 -1.26 -14.89 34.90
C PRO A 9 -1.10 -16.20 34.10
N SER A 10 -2.00 -16.48 33.19
CA SER A 10 -1.94 -17.65 32.31
C SER A 10 -0.88 -17.51 31.24
N ALA A 11 -0.69 -16.30 30.70
CA ALA A 11 0.33 -15.99 29.70
C ALA A 11 1.74 -16.03 30.31
N ASP A 12 1.91 -15.50 31.52
CA ASP A 12 3.20 -15.54 32.25
C ASP A 12 3.58 -16.99 32.60
N LEU A 13 2.61 -17.84 32.99
CA LEU A 13 2.85 -19.24 33.25
C LEU A 13 3.27 -20.01 31.99
N ALA A 14 2.59 -19.75 30.87
CA ALA A 14 2.91 -20.35 29.58
C ALA A 14 4.31 -19.93 29.09
N LEU A 15 4.69 -18.67 29.25
CA LEU A 15 6.01 -18.14 28.92
C LEU A 15 7.09 -18.81 29.77
N GLY A 16 6.88 -18.92 31.09
CA GLY A 16 7.79 -19.59 32.00
C GLY A 16 7.99 -21.08 31.64
N GLN A 17 6.95 -21.79 31.22
CA GLN A 17 7.06 -23.18 30.76
C GLN A 17 7.85 -23.28 29.45
N ARG A 18 7.71 -22.33 28.51
CA ARG A 18 8.50 -22.28 27.26
C ARG A 18 9.98 -22.02 27.55
N VAL A 19 10.30 -21.08 28.44
CA VAL A 19 11.67 -20.79 28.86
C VAL A 19 12.30 -22.03 29.54
N LEU A 20 11.58 -22.69 30.45
CA LEU A 20 12.09 -23.92 31.10
C LEU A 20 12.32 -25.04 30.09
N ARG A 21 11.49 -25.15 29.07
CA ARG A 21 11.66 -26.11 27.96
C ARG A 21 12.98 -25.89 27.23
N GLU A 22 13.32 -24.64 26.89
CA GLU A 22 14.57 -24.29 26.23
C GLU A 22 15.79 -24.57 27.14
N HIS A 23 15.68 -24.30 28.45
CA HIS A 23 16.72 -24.67 29.40
C HIS A 23 16.97 -26.19 29.44
N VAL A 24 15.91 -27.00 29.46
CA VAL A 24 16.02 -28.46 29.42
C VAL A 24 16.64 -28.91 28.09
N ALA A 25 16.20 -28.32 26.96
CA ALA A 25 16.76 -28.61 25.65
C ALA A 25 18.26 -28.33 25.58
N SER A 26 18.67 -27.18 26.08
CA SER A 26 20.07 -26.76 26.12
C SER A 26 20.95 -27.74 26.91
N VAL A 27 20.49 -28.20 28.08
CA VAL A 27 21.24 -29.19 28.86
C VAL A 27 21.32 -30.52 28.13
N TYR A 28 20.24 -31.01 27.54
CA TYR A 28 20.27 -32.29 26.82
C TYR A 28 21.19 -32.27 25.61
N SER A 29 21.31 -31.18 24.89
CA SER A 29 22.16 -31.03 23.73
C SER A 29 23.68 -31.12 24.06
N THR A 30 24.07 -30.72 25.28
CA THR A 30 25.46 -30.67 25.71
C THR A 30 25.86 -31.78 26.66
N TYR A 31 24.96 -32.21 27.54
CA TYR A 31 25.25 -33.14 28.65
C TYR A 31 25.52 -34.58 28.18
N ILE A 32 24.72 -35.11 27.24
CA ILE A 32 24.85 -36.51 26.81
C ILE A 32 26.17 -36.78 26.06
N PRO A 33 26.60 -35.97 25.07
CA PRO A 33 27.90 -36.12 24.47
C PRO A 33 29.06 -36.06 25.50
N SER A 34 28.91 -35.20 26.50
CA SER A 34 29.91 -35.03 27.53
C SER A 34 30.00 -36.22 28.52
N THR A 35 28.92 -36.99 28.70
CA THR A 35 28.93 -38.19 29.57
C THR A 35 29.82 -39.28 29.03
N LEU A 36 29.83 -39.53 27.72
CA LEU A 36 30.72 -40.50 27.10
C LEU A 36 32.21 -40.14 27.28
N THR A 37 32.54 -38.86 27.11
CA THR A 37 33.88 -38.35 27.37
C THR A 37 34.27 -38.50 28.85
N HIS A 38 33.31 -38.24 29.75
CA HIS A 38 33.50 -38.45 31.19
C HIS A 38 33.78 -39.89 31.54
N MET A 39 33.03 -40.86 31.00
CA MET A 39 33.25 -42.28 31.22
C MET A 39 34.68 -42.72 30.80
N ALA A 40 35.09 -42.32 29.59
CA ALA A 40 36.44 -42.64 29.11
C ALA A 40 37.53 -42.06 30.05
N PHE A 41 37.34 -40.81 30.48
CA PHE A 41 38.25 -40.15 31.41
C PHE A 41 38.27 -40.85 32.79
N VAL A 42 37.12 -41.23 33.36
CA VAL A 42 36.98 -41.91 34.62
C VAL A 42 37.70 -43.26 34.62
N VAL A 43 37.58 -44.02 33.53
CA VAL A 43 38.28 -45.30 33.40
C VAL A 43 39.82 -45.12 33.40
N VAL A 44 40.33 -44.18 32.62
CA VAL A 44 41.78 -43.88 32.57
C VAL A 44 42.27 -43.35 33.92
N PHE A 45 41.55 -42.40 34.50
CA PHE A 45 41.90 -41.84 35.79
C PHE A 45 41.84 -42.88 36.92
N GLY A 46 40.80 -43.71 36.97
CA GLY A 46 40.68 -44.80 37.95
C GLY A 46 41.80 -45.84 37.80
N ALA A 47 42.21 -46.21 36.59
CA ALA A 47 43.33 -47.09 36.34
C ALA A 47 44.68 -46.52 36.86
N ILE A 48 44.94 -45.21 36.61
CA ILE A 48 46.13 -44.52 37.10
C ILE A 48 46.18 -44.55 38.63
N ILE A 49 45.09 -44.14 39.30
CA ILE A 49 45.02 -44.10 40.77
C ILE A 49 45.18 -45.52 41.35
N TYR A 50 44.47 -46.50 40.81
CA TYR A 50 44.56 -47.87 41.29
C TYR A 50 45.96 -48.44 41.14
N SER A 51 46.69 -48.12 40.04
CA SER A 51 48.05 -48.57 39.83
C SER A 51 49.02 -48.07 40.90
N GLN A 52 48.77 -46.92 41.49
CA GLN A 52 49.61 -46.25 42.49
C GLN A 52 49.22 -46.63 43.93
N LEU A 53 47.93 -46.65 44.26
CA LEU A 53 47.44 -46.88 45.62
C LEU A 53 47.11 -48.33 45.95
N LYS A 54 46.77 -49.14 44.95
CA LYS A 54 46.40 -50.55 45.03
C LYS A 54 45.32 -50.84 46.08
N ASP A 55 44.44 -49.84 46.36
CA ASP A 55 43.34 -49.98 47.28
C ASP A 55 42.08 -50.55 46.57
N PRO A 56 41.56 -51.73 46.98
CA PRO A 56 40.40 -52.34 46.39
C PRO A 56 39.13 -51.47 46.43
N SER A 57 39.03 -50.55 47.42
CA SER A 57 37.87 -49.65 47.55
C SER A 57 37.71 -48.76 46.34
N LEU A 58 38.80 -48.40 45.62
CA LEU A 58 38.81 -47.65 44.38
C LEU A 58 38.08 -48.40 43.25
N LEU A 59 38.16 -49.71 43.19
CA LEU A 59 37.45 -50.49 42.18
C LEU A 59 35.94 -50.47 42.39
N PHE A 60 35.49 -50.53 43.65
CA PHE A 60 34.07 -50.41 43.97
C PHE A 60 33.54 -49.04 43.65
N TRP A 61 34.32 -47.99 43.96
CA TRP A 61 33.97 -46.64 43.58
C TRP A 61 33.88 -46.47 42.05
N LEU A 62 34.89 -46.95 41.30
CA LEU A 62 34.91 -46.90 39.84
C LEU A 62 33.68 -47.61 39.22
N ALA A 63 33.36 -48.81 39.73
CA ALA A 63 32.19 -49.55 39.30
C ALA A 63 30.88 -48.77 39.59
N GLY A 64 30.80 -48.15 40.76
CA GLY A 64 29.63 -47.32 41.16
C GLY A 64 29.46 -46.10 40.24
N LEU A 65 30.57 -45.41 39.91
CA LEU A 65 30.53 -44.24 39.03
C LEU A 65 30.17 -44.60 37.59
N LEU A 66 30.79 -45.67 37.04
CA LEU A 66 30.44 -46.18 35.71
C LEU A 66 28.99 -46.65 35.63
N THR A 67 28.48 -47.28 36.70
CA THR A 67 27.07 -47.69 36.76
C THR A 67 26.16 -46.47 36.74
N ALA A 68 26.52 -45.41 37.47
CA ALA A 68 25.76 -44.18 37.46
C ALA A 68 25.77 -43.48 36.08
N ASP A 69 26.90 -43.43 35.40
CA ASP A 69 27.00 -42.89 34.06
C ASP A 69 26.21 -43.73 33.04
N VAL A 70 26.28 -45.07 33.09
CA VAL A 70 25.48 -45.99 32.27
C VAL A 70 24.00 -45.74 32.51
N TYR A 71 23.58 -45.59 33.78
CA TYR A 71 22.21 -45.25 34.10
C TYR A 71 21.76 -43.92 33.44
N VAL A 72 22.63 -42.90 33.41
CA VAL A 72 22.36 -41.64 32.69
C VAL A 72 22.17 -41.88 31.19
N LEU A 73 23.04 -42.70 30.56
CA LEU A 73 22.96 -42.96 29.11
C LEU A 73 21.75 -43.83 28.73
N LEU A 74 21.35 -44.79 29.57
CA LEU A 74 20.20 -45.65 29.32
C LEU A 74 18.84 -44.98 29.64
N THR A 75 18.86 -43.85 30.34
CA THR A 75 17.63 -43.14 30.68
C THR A 75 16.97 -42.53 29.42
N PRO A 76 15.61 -42.68 29.26
CA PRO A 76 14.91 -42.10 28.14
C PRO A 76 15.24 -40.61 27.96
N ARG A 77 15.51 -40.21 26.71
CA ARG A 77 15.94 -38.87 26.36
C ARG A 77 14.73 -37.94 26.26
N TRP A 78 14.93 -36.69 26.66
CA TRP A 78 14.01 -35.64 26.33
C TRP A 78 14.13 -35.28 24.84
N THR A 79 12.98 -34.97 24.18
CA THR A 79 12.95 -34.53 22.79
C THR A 79 12.21 -33.20 22.69
N PRO A 80 12.56 -32.33 21.73
CA PRO A 80 11.87 -31.05 21.53
C PRO A 80 10.37 -31.18 21.25
N ALA A 81 9.91 -32.32 20.75
CA ALA A 81 8.50 -32.59 20.47
C ALA A 81 7.65 -32.80 21.75
N ARG A 82 8.26 -32.95 22.94
CA ARG A 82 7.52 -33.14 24.18
C ARG A 82 6.80 -31.86 24.63
N PRO A 83 5.61 -31.98 25.26
CA PRO A 83 4.86 -30.84 25.75
C PRO A 83 5.65 -30.01 26.77
N ALA A 84 5.50 -28.69 26.74
CA ALA A 84 6.22 -27.78 27.65
C ALA A 84 5.92 -28.04 29.12
N ARG A 85 4.71 -28.53 29.43
CA ARG A 85 4.29 -28.92 30.79
C ARG A 85 5.12 -30.04 31.42
N GLU A 86 5.77 -30.89 30.61
CA GLU A 86 6.64 -31.95 31.09
C GLU A 86 8.05 -31.43 31.45
N SER A 87 8.40 -30.23 31.07
CA SER A 87 9.76 -29.66 31.26
C SER A 87 10.19 -29.64 32.73
N ALA A 88 9.26 -29.37 33.65
CA ALA A 88 9.55 -29.37 35.08
C ALA A 88 9.88 -30.80 35.62
N TYR A 89 9.26 -31.83 35.09
CA TYR A 89 9.61 -33.23 35.43
C TYR A 89 11.00 -33.55 34.94
N TRP A 90 11.32 -33.21 33.69
CA TRP A 90 12.62 -33.50 33.10
C TRP A 90 13.74 -32.68 33.76
N ALA A 91 13.53 -31.43 34.09
CA ALA A 91 14.47 -30.63 34.85
C ALA A 91 14.81 -31.26 36.20
N ARG A 92 13.81 -31.72 36.97
CA ARG A 92 14.02 -32.44 38.23
C ARG A 92 14.72 -33.78 38.04
N LYS A 93 14.40 -34.53 36.98
CA LYS A 93 15.02 -35.80 36.66
C LYS A 93 16.51 -35.63 36.37
N ILE A 94 16.90 -34.66 35.50
CA ILE A 94 18.30 -34.32 35.22
C ILE A 94 19.02 -33.96 36.51
N SER A 95 18.45 -33.04 37.30
CA SER A 95 19.07 -32.57 38.54
C SER A 95 19.36 -33.74 39.49
N ARG A 96 18.40 -34.64 39.66
CA ARG A 96 18.61 -35.84 40.53
C ARG A 96 19.68 -36.77 40.01
N MET A 97 19.74 -37.01 38.68
CA MET A 97 20.73 -37.86 38.05
C MET A 97 22.15 -37.30 38.23
N VAL A 98 22.36 -36.02 37.91
CA VAL A 98 23.68 -35.39 38.04
C VAL A 98 24.13 -35.26 39.51
N THR A 99 23.15 -35.06 40.45
CA THR A 99 23.43 -35.04 41.89
C THR A 99 23.90 -36.42 42.37
N LEU A 100 23.26 -37.52 41.92
CA LEU A 100 23.69 -38.88 42.24
C LEU A 100 25.10 -39.17 41.79
N VAL A 101 25.44 -38.84 40.52
CA VAL A 101 26.81 -38.98 40.00
C VAL A 101 27.81 -38.20 40.84
N SER A 102 27.45 -36.95 41.21
CA SER A 102 28.30 -36.10 42.02
C SER A 102 28.53 -36.62 43.43
N MET A 103 27.47 -37.19 44.06
CA MET A 103 27.60 -37.81 45.42
C MET A 103 28.54 -39.02 45.41
N VAL A 104 28.46 -39.87 44.37
CA VAL A 104 29.41 -40.99 44.22
C VAL A 104 30.85 -40.45 44.00
N THR A 105 31.02 -39.38 43.22
CA THR A 105 32.33 -38.77 43.00
C THR A 105 32.88 -38.12 44.28
N ALA A 106 32.03 -37.56 45.15
CA ALA A 106 32.41 -36.91 46.40
C ALA A 106 33.11 -37.82 47.44
N VAL A 107 32.99 -39.14 47.25
CA VAL A 107 33.65 -40.11 48.14
C VAL A 107 35.15 -40.28 47.79
N VAL A 108 35.55 -40.09 46.55
CA VAL A 108 36.95 -40.30 46.09
C VAL A 108 38.00 -39.49 46.84
N PRO A 109 37.80 -38.23 47.18
CA PRO A 109 38.77 -37.48 47.97
C PRO A 109 39.11 -38.15 49.32
N TRP A 110 38.13 -38.77 49.96
CA TRP A 110 38.32 -39.46 51.24
C TRP A 110 39.10 -40.80 51.10
N LEU A 111 39.15 -41.35 49.90
CA LEU A 111 39.94 -42.56 49.59
C LEU A 111 41.39 -42.21 49.22
N ILE A 112 41.66 -41.01 48.67
CA ILE A 112 42.97 -40.64 48.12
C ILE A 112 43.76 -39.73 49.07
N VAL A 113 43.15 -38.67 49.64
CA VAL A 113 43.80 -37.64 50.43
C VAL A 113 44.47 -38.21 51.71
N PRO A 114 43.86 -39.16 52.47
CA PRO A 114 44.43 -39.71 53.66
C PRO A 114 45.76 -40.49 53.46
N HIS A 115 46.12 -40.87 52.24
CA HIS A 115 47.39 -41.56 51.94
C HIS A 115 48.59 -40.63 51.85
N ASP A 116 48.45 -39.34 52.13
CA ASP A 116 49.50 -38.31 52.13
C ASP A 116 50.36 -38.29 50.85
N ASN A 117 49.71 -38.60 49.70
CA ASN A 117 50.35 -38.59 48.40
C ASN A 117 50.03 -37.29 47.67
N LEU A 118 50.87 -36.29 47.87
CA LEU A 118 50.66 -34.94 47.32
C LEU A 118 50.49 -34.92 45.80
N PRO A 119 51.23 -35.68 44.97
CA PRO A 119 50.98 -35.77 43.52
C PRO A 119 49.57 -36.26 43.19
N MET A 120 49.05 -37.27 43.89
CA MET A 120 47.72 -37.83 43.67
C MET A 120 46.63 -36.86 44.14
N THR A 121 46.82 -36.16 45.27
CA THR A 121 45.91 -35.12 45.76
C THR A 121 45.85 -33.97 44.78
N SER A 122 46.96 -33.53 44.21
CA SER A 122 47.02 -32.46 43.21
C SER A 122 46.34 -32.88 41.90
N LEU A 123 46.53 -34.13 41.43
CA LEU A 123 45.86 -34.66 40.27
C LEU A 123 44.33 -34.73 40.47
N LEU A 124 43.88 -35.22 41.61
CA LEU A 124 42.48 -35.27 41.97
C LEU A 124 41.84 -33.87 42.02
N MET A 125 42.55 -32.89 42.60
CA MET A 125 42.10 -31.53 42.63
C MET A 125 41.94 -30.94 41.22
N ALA A 126 42.90 -31.17 40.32
CA ALA A 126 42.79 -30.75 38.92
C ALA A 126 41.60 -31.38 38.20
N VAL A 127 41.30 -32.66 38.48
CA VAL A 127 40.12 -33.36 37.92
C VAL A 127 38.80 -32.76 38.43
N ILE A 128 38.72 -32.47 39.74
CA ILE A 128 37.50 -31.90 40.33
C ILE A 128 37.27 -30.48 39.80
N VAL A 129 38.33 -29.66 39.70
CA VAL A 129 38.27 -28.32 39.12
C VAL A 129 37.83 -28.38 37.65
N GLY A 130 38.44 -29.27 36.86
CA GLY A 130 38.07 -29.46 35.45
C GLY A 130 36.64 -29.94 35.26
N SER A 131 36.20 -30.89 36.10
CA SER A 131 34.80 -31.36 36.09
C SER A 131 33.80 -30.29 36.49
N GLY A 132 34.15 -29.46 37.47
CA GLY A 132 33.34 -28.29 37.87
C GLY A 132 33.25 -27.24 36.77
N ALA A 133 34.35 -26.91 36.11
CA ALA A 133 34.37 -26.01 34.97
C ALA A 133 33.48 -26.50 33.81
N ARG A 134 33.59 -27.82 33.49
CA ARG A 134 32.73 -28.46 32.49
C ARG A 134 31.24 -28.38 32.87
N ALA A 135 30.93 -28.68 34.14
CA ALA A 135 29.55 -28.58 34.63
C ALA A 135 29.01 -27.16 34.55
N ALA A 136 29.84 -26.16 34.85
CA ALA A 136 29.47 -24.76 34.68
C ALA A 136 29.15 -24.40 33.22
N GLN A 137 29.76 -25.10 32.23
CA GLN A 137 29.47 -24.90 30.79
C GLN A 137 28.25 -25.66 30.27
N SER A 138 27.88 -26.77 30.89
CA SER A 138 26.83 -27.68 30.36
C SER A 138 25.53 -27.64 31.19
N LEU A 139 25.62 -27.42 32.51
CA LEU A 139 24.50 -27.55 33.44
C LEU A 139 23.93 -26.19 33.90
N TRP A 140 24.61 -25.08 33.60
CA TRP A 140 24.16 -23.75 34.02
C TRP A 140 22.74 -23.34 33.55
N PRO A 141 22.18 -23.86 32.44
CA PRO A 141 20.80 -23.56 32.10
C PRO A 141 19.80 -24.04 33.16
N LEU A 142 20.15 -25.06 33.95
CA LEU A 142 19.35 -25.57 35.07
C LEU A 142 20.11 -25.38 36.38
N LYS A 143 19.79 -24.34 37.16
CA LYS A 143 20.43 -24.04 38.46
C LYS A 143 20.49 -25.28 39.37
N SER A 144 19.37 -26.02 39.51
CA SER A 144 19.29 -27.22 40.34
C SER A 144 20.24 -28.33 39.90
N ALA A 145 20.50 -28.46 38.61
CA ALA A 145 21.48 -29.41 38.08
C ALA A 145 22.92 -28.93 38.33
N LEU A 146 23.20 -27.65 38.11
CA LEU A 146 24.51 -27.05 38.40
C LEU A 146 24.90 -27.23 39.88
N PHE A 147 24.01 -26.81 40.78
CA PHE A 147 24.24 -26.96 42.24
C PHE A 147 24.34 -28.42 42.64
N GLY A 148 23.44 -29.26 42.13
CA GLY A 148 23.42 -30.70 42.44
C GLY A 148 24.68 -31.42 42.00
N TYR A 149 25.34 -31.00 40.93
CA TYR A 149 26.60 -31.56 40.47
C TYR A 149 27.82 -30.99 41.20
N THR A 150 27.94 -29.66 41.29
CA THR A 150 29.19 -29.01 41.75
C THR A 150 29.35 -29.04 43.24
N MET A 151 28.26 -28.90 44.05
CA MET A 151 28.35 -28.86 45.50
C MET A 151 28.83 -30.15 46.16
N PRO A 152 28.21 -31.32 45.93
CA PRO A 152 28.64 -32.54 46.62
C PRO A 152 30.12 -32.90 46.31
N MET A 153 30.49 -32.85 45.03
CA MET A 153 31.86 -33.17 44.58
C MET A 153 32.92 -32.23 45.21
N SER A 154 32.65 -30.88 45.16
CA SER A 154 33.61 -29.91 45.72
C SER A 154 33.66 -29.98 47.22
N LEU A 155 32.50 -30.14 47.92
CA LEU A 155 32.47 -30.30 49.38
C LEU A 155 33.19 -31.57 49.85
N GLY A 156 33.08 -32.68 49.09
CA GLY A 156 33.86 -33.89 49.37
C GLY A 156 35.35 -33.64 49.36
N MET A 157 35.85 -32.89 48.39
CA MET A 157 37.26 -32.53 48.29
C MET A 157 37.69 -31.55 49.39
N ILE A 158 36.91 -30.47 49.63
CA ILE A 158 37.19 -29.45 50.64
C ILE A 158 37.25 -30.06 52.06
N THR A 159 36.30 -30.94 52.36
CA THR A 159 36.28 -31.59 53.69
C THR A 159 37.38 -32.60 53.89
N ALA A 160 37.70 -33.41 52.86
CA ALA A 160 38.82 -34.34 52.89
C ALA A 160 40.18 -33.64 53.08
N LEU A 161 40.41 -32.52 52.39
CA LEU A 161 41.61 -31.70 52.57
C LEU A 161 41.66 -31.05 53.95
N ALA A 162 40.55 -30.49 54.42
CA ALA A 162 40.48 -29.84 55.71
C ALA A 162 40.74 -30.81 56.88
N TRP A 163 40.39 -32.10 56.70
CA TRP A 163 40.60 -33.15 57.70
C TRP A 163 42.07 -33.41 58.00
N GLN A 164 42.97 -33.22 57.00
CA GLN A 164 44.42 -33.42 57.21
C GLN A 164 45.04 -32.39 58.16
N GLY A 165 44.51 -31.18 58.24
CA GLY A 165 44.82 -30.18 59.25
C GLY A 165 46.15 -29.46 59.11
N ASP A 166 47.02 -29.83 58.18
CA ASP A 166 48.28 -29.14 57.89
C ASP A 166 48.07 -27.88 57.04
N GLY A 167 49.06 -26.96 57.04
CA GLY A 167 48.91 -25.66 56.42
C GLY A 167 48.70 -25.73 54.89
N LEU A 168 49.30 -26.71 54.21
CA LEU A 168 49.15 -26.87 52.76
C LEU A 168 47.76 -27.37 52.39
N HIS A 169 47.26 -28.42 53.08
CA HIS A 169 45.92 -28.96 52.83
C HIS A 169 44.82 -27.94 53.21
N LEU A 170 45.00 -27.15 54.28
CA LEU A 170 44.06 -26.09 54.61
C LEU A 170 44.02 -24.97 53.55
N PHE A 171 45.20 -24.62 52.99
CA PHE A 171 45.26 -23.66 51.88
C PHE A 171 44.53 -24.20 50.63
N LEU A 172 44.76 -25.46 50.26
CA LEU A 172 44.07 -26.11 49.14
C LEU A 172 42.57 -26.22 49.36
N ALA A 173 42.12 -26.48 50.60
CA ALA A 173 40.71 -26.50 50.95
C ALA A 173 40.07 -25.10 50.76
N ALA A 174 40.77 -24.06 51.23
CA ALA A 174 40.31 -22.68 51.05
C ALA A 174 40.26 -22.27 49.55
N ALA A 175 41.28 -22.64 48.77
CA ALA A 175 41.27 -22.44 47.31
C ALA A 175 40.13 -23.17 46.61
N GLY A 176 39.83 -24.41 47.01
CA GLY A 176 38.67 -25.20 46.51
C GLY A 176 37.34 -24.54 46.84
N ALA A 177 37.20 -23.98 48.06
CA ALA A 177 36.00 -23.25 48.46
C ALA A 177 35.80 -21.97 47.63
N ALA A 178 36.88 -21.20 47.42
CA ALA A 178 36.83 -20.00 46.57
C ALA A 178 36.47 -20.36 45.14
N TYR A 179 37.04 -21.44 44.58
CA TYR A 179 36.70 -21.93 43.24
C TYR A 179 35.24 -22.36 43.12
N LEU A 180 34.70 -23.07 44.12
CA LEU A 180 33.28 -23.44 44.15
C LEU A 180 32.38 -22.21 44.13
N LEU A 181 32.66 -21.21 44.98
CA LEU A 181 31.88 -19.98 45.02
C LEU A 181 31.92 -19.23 43.67
N LEU A 182 33.10 -19.14 43.05
CA LEU A 182 33.25 -18.49 41.73
C LEU A 182 32.48 -19.24 40.63
N THR A 183 32.55 -20.57 40.63
CA THR A 183 31.85 -21.40 39.66
C THR A 183 30.33 -21.27 39.79
N LEU A 184 29.80 -21.28 40.98
CA LEU A 184 28.38 -21.09 41.26
C LEU A 184 27.92 -19.68 40.89
N HIS A 185 28.70 -18.67 41.23
CA HIS A 185 28.40 -17.29 40.86
C HIS A 185 28.35 -17.09 39.36
N ALA A 186 29.35 -17.59 38.62
CA ALA A 186 29.40 -17.52 37.17
C ALA A 186 28.22 -18.27 36.52
N GLY A 187 27.91 -19.47 37.01
CA GLY A 187 26.80 -20.28 36.48
C GLY A 187 25.43 -19.65 36.73
N VAL A 188 25.20 -19.01 37.90
CA VAL A 188 23.98 -18.28 38.17
C VAL A 188 23.86 -17.04 37.25
N GLY A 189 24.98 -16.32 37.04
CA GLY A 189 25.01 -15.21 36.08
C GLY A 189 24.66 -15.62 34.65
N GLN A 190 25.26 -16.69 34.17
CA GLN A 190 24.95 -17.23 32.83
C GLN A 190 23.49 -17.69 32.71
N HIS A 191 22.96 -18.36 33.73
CA HIS A 191 21.55 -18.75 33.77
C HIS A 191 20.61 -17.54 33.64
N ARG A 192 20.92 -16.46 34.38
CA ARG A 192 20.15 -15.22 34.33
C ARG A 192 20.16 -14.61 32.93
N LEU A 193 21.33 -14.49 32.32
CA LEU A 193 21.47 -13.93 30.97
C LEU A 193 20.69 -14.75 29.92
N LEU A 194 20.77 -16.08 29.99
CA LEU A 194 19.98 -16.93 29.06
C LEU A 194 18.49 -16.72 29.27
N THR A 195 18.03 -16.71 30.53
CA THR A 195 16.61 -16.54 30.85
C THR A 195 16.11 -15.21 30.32
N GLU A 196 16.84 -14.11 30.54
CA GLU A 196 16.50 -12.78 30.03
C GLU A 196 16.49 -12.74 28.50
N SER A 197 17.50 -13.36 27.86
CA SER A 197 17.58 -13.44 26.40
C SER A 197 16.40 -14.22 25.79
N LEU A 198 16.04 -15.36 26.38
CA LEU A 198 14.90 -16.16 25.93
C LEU A 198 13.55 -15.41 26.13
N MET A 199 13.40 -14.74 27.28
CA MET A 199 12.19 -13.92 27.52
C MET A 199 12.03 -12.82 26.47
N LEU A 200 13.09 -12.05 26.21
CA LEU A 200 13.09 -10.98 25.19
C LEU A 200 12.82 -11.53 23.80
N ARG A 201 13.38 -12.69 23.46
CA ARG A 201 13.13 -13.34 22.18
C ARG A 201 11.64 -13.71 22.01
N PHE A 202 11.04 -14.35 23.00
CA PHE A 202 9.63 -14.73 22.91
C PHE A 202 8.68 -13.54 22.93
N GLU A 203 9.04 -12.48 23.67
CA GLU A 203 8.29 -11.21 23.66
C GLU A 203 8.35 -10.55 22.28
N ASN A 204 9.52 -10.50 21.66
CA ASN A 204 9.69 -9.98 20.31
C ASN A 204 8.93 -10.80 19.25
N GLU A 205 8.95 -12.14 19.35
CA GLU A 205 8.17 -13.03 18.48
C GLU A 205 6.65 -12.74 18.62
N ALA A 206 6.16 -12.59 19.84
CA ALA A 206 4.75 -12.28 20.10
C ALA A 206 4.36 -10.88 19.60
N LEU A 207 5.25 -9.89 19.77
CA LEU A 207 5.02 -8.53 19.29
C LEU A 207 5.00 -8.49 17.75
N ALA A 208 5.95 -9.17 17.10
CA ALA A 208 6.00 -9.27 15.64
C ALA A 208 4.72 -9.92 15.06
N ALA A 209 4.22 -10.97 15.71
CA ALA A 209 2.97 -11.62 15.30
C ALA A 209 1.76 -10.67 15.43
N ARG A 210 1.64 -9.95 16.56
CA ARG A 210 0.57 -8.96 16.74
C ARG A 210 0.64 -7.81 15.74
N LEU A 211 1.84 -7.33 15.45
CA LEU A 211 2.06 -6.27 14.47
C LEU A 211 1.64 -6.73 13.06
N GLY A 212 2.00 -7.98 12.70
CA GLY A 212 1.59 -8.59 11.43
C GLY A 212 0.06 -8.69 11.28
N GLU A 213 -0.64 -9.10 12.36
CA GLU A 213 -2.11 -9.15 12.37
C GLU A 213 -2.74 -7.75 12.21
N GLN A 214 -2.20 -6.73 12.88
CA GLN A 214 -2.68 -5.36 12.77
C GLN A 214 -2.46 -4.77 11.37
N ILE A 215 -1.29 -5.02 10.76
CA ILE A 215 -1.01 -4.60 9.39
C ILE A 215 -2.01 -5.25 8.43
N ALA A 216 -2.18 -6.56 8.49
CA ALA A 216 -3.12 -7.29 7.64
C ALA A 216 -4.59 -6.85 7.83
N ALA A 217 -4.99 -6.48 9.05
CA ALA A 217 -6.32 -5.94 9.32
C ALA A 217 -6.50 -4.54 8.72
N THR A 218 -5.48 -3.69 8.82
CA THR A 218 -5.48 -2.33 8.26
C THR A 218 -5.51 -2.35 6.73
N GLU A 219 -4.73 -3.24 6.12
CA GLU A 219 -4.72 -3.43 4.66
C GLU A 219 -6.09 -3.88 4.15
N ARG A 220 -6.70 -4.90 4.78
CA ARG A 220 -8.06 -5.35 4.41
C ARG A 220 -9.10 -4.23 4.53
N ALA A 221 -9.08 -3.48 5.63
CA ALA A 221 -9.99 -2.35 5.81
C ALA A 221 -9.78 -1.24 4.75
N SER A 222 -8.52 -1.01 4.34
CA SER A 222 -8.20 -0.06 3.27
C SER A 222 -8.70 -0.55 1.91
N GLU A 223 -8.53 -1.84 1.58
CA GLU A 223 -9.03 -2.44 0.35
C GLU A 223 -10.56 -2.43 0.28
N GLU A 224 -11.24 -2.78 1.39
CA GLU A 224 -12.71 -2.70 1.48
C GLU A 224 -13.22 -1.28 1.29
N LYS A 225 -12.58 -0.29 1.93
CA LYS A 225 -12.91 1.13 1.75
C LYS A 225 -12.75 1.55 0.28
N THR A 226 -11.67 1.15 -0.37
CA THR A 226 -11.40 1.47 -1.78
C THR A 226 -12.44 0.85 -2.71
N ARG A 227 -12.78 -0.42 -2.50
CA ARG A 227 -13.81 -1.11 -3.28
C ARG A 227 -15.18 -0.48 -3.09
N PHE A 228 -15.56 -0.20 -1.84
CA PHE A 228 -16.82 0.49 -1.53
C PHE A 228 -16.93 1.85 -2.24
N LEU A 229 -15.89 2.67 -2.19
CA LEU A 229 -15.87 3.98 -2.84
C LEU A 229 -15.93 3.85 -4.38
N GLY A 230 -15.29 2.82 -4.95
CA GLY A 230 -15.37 2.54 -6.39
C GLY A 230 -16.79 2.20 -6.85
N THR A 231 -17.45 1.28 -6.15
CA THR A 231 -18.83 0.87 -6.45
C THR A 231 -19.82 2.01 -6.21
N ALA A 232 -19.78 2.62 -5.02
CA ALA A 232 -20.66 3.74 -4.67
C ALA A 232 -20.53 4.92 -5.65
N SER A 233 -19.32 5.14 -6.20
CA SER A 233 -19.09 6.18 -7.21
C SER A 233 -19.89 5.95 -8.47
N HIS A 234 -19.88 4.71 -8.96
CA HIS A 234 -20.61 4.32 -10.15
C HIS A 234 -22.13 4.44 -9.91
N ASP A 235 -22.60 3.86 -8.80
CA ASP A 235 -24.02 3.79 -8.47
C ASP A 235 -24.67 5.16 -8.19
N LEU A 236 -23.86 6.13 -7.74
CA LEU A 236 -24.31 7.51 -7.58
C LEU A 236 -24.23 8.33 -8.88
N ARG A 237 -23.27 8.00 -9.77
CA ARG A 237 -23.11 8.71 -11.04
C ARG A 237 -24.21 8.38 -12.05
N GLN A 238 -24.70 7.15 -12.05
CA GLN A 238 -25.76 6.70 -12.96
C GLN A 238 -27.06 7.50 -12.81
N PRO A 239 -27.73 7.57 -11.63
CA PRO A 239 -28.96 8.36 -11.48
C PRO A 239 -28.71 9.85 -11.71
N LEU A 240 -27.54 10.36 -11.34
CA LEU A 240 -27.21 11.76 -11.60
C LEU A 240 -27.08 12.05 -13.09
N HIS A 241 -26.53 11.12 -13.86
CA HIS A 241 -26.45 11.23 -15.32
C HIS A 241 -27.83 11.23 -15.96
N ALA A 242 -28.72 10.31 -15.54
CA ALA A 242 -30.10 10.27 -16.02
C ALA A 242 -30.84 11.60 -15.73
N ILE A 243 -30.73 12.14 -14.49
CA ILE A 243 -31.31 13.42 -14.12
C ILE A 243 -30.76 14.56 -14.97
N ALA A 244 -29.45 14.56 -15.28
CA ALA A 244 -28.83 15.56 -16.13
C ALA A 244 -29.37 15.52 -17.57
N LEU A 245 -29.58 14.34 -18.14
CA LEU A 245 -30.13 14.16 -19.49
C LEU A 245 -31.61 14.58 -19.55
N PHE A 246 -32.44 14.12 -18.61
CA PHE A 246 -33.87 14.54 -18.53
C PHE A 246 -34.00 16.05 -18.31
N GLY A 247 -33.14 16.61 -17.45
CA GLY A 247 -33.13 18.03 -17.21
C GLY A 247 -32.74 18.85 -18.45
N ALA A 248 -31.77 18.39 -19.23
CA ALA A 248 -31.36 19.02 -20.48
C ALA A 248 -32.47 18.94 -21.56
N ALA A 249 -33.16 17.80 -21.66
CA ALA A 249 -34.31 17.68 -22.54
C ALA A 249 -35.43 18.67 -22.14
N LEU A 250 -35.75 18.75 -20.85
CA LEU A 250 -36.75 19.66 -20.32
C LEU A 250 -36.35 21.14 -20.53
N GLU A 251 -35.10 21.50 -20.32
CA GLU A 251 -34.58 22.84 -20.59
C GLU A 251 -34.75 23.24 -22.06
N ASN A 252 -34.50 22.28 -22.98
CA ASN A 252 -34.69 22.51 -24.41
C ASN A 252 -36.18 22.67 -24.79
N GLU A 253 -37.07 21.82 -24.25
CA GLU A 253 -38.53 21.91 -24.49
C GLU A 253 -39.16 23.21 -23.95
N LEU A 254 -38.66 23.69 -22.80
CA LEU A 254 -39.17 24.90 -22.13
C LEU A 254 -38.44 26.17 -22.56
N ARG A 255 -37.57 26.10 -23.56
CA ARG A 255 -36.79 27.24 -24.05
C ARG A 255 -37.74 28.36 -24.54
N GLY A 256 -37.55 29.55 -24.00
CA GLY A 256 -38.40 30.69 -24.30
C GLY A 256 -39.73 30.79 -23.51
N ARG A 257 -40.02 29.81 -22.63
CA ARG A 257 -41.18 29.84 -21.73
C ARG A 257 -40.79 30.33 -20.32
N PRO A 258 -41.72 30.91 -19.54
CA PRO A 258 -41.43 31.35 -18.17
C PRO A 258 -40.91 30.24 -17.25
N GLU A 259 -41.41 29.00 -17.46
CA GLU A 259 -41.05 27.80 -16.71
C GLU A 259 -39.61 27.34 -16.99
N GLY A 260 -39.05 27.69 -18.15
CA GLY A 260 -37.67 27.34 -18.55
C GLY A 260 -36.62 27.84 -17.54
N ARG A 261 -36.89 28.96 -16.84
CA ARG A 261 -36.02 29.46 -15.78
C ARG A 261 -35.87 28.49 -14.60
N ASN A 262 -36.89 27.69 -14.32
CA ASN A 262 -36.82 26.67 -13.27
C ASN A 262 -36.00 25.44 -13.75
N ALA A 263 -36.16 25.05 -15.03
CA ALA A 263 -35.33 24.00 -15.64
C ALA A 263 -33.84 24.38 -15.64
N GLU A 264 -33.47 25.61 -16.02
CA GLU A 264 -32.10 26.12 -15.93
C GLU A 264 -31.53 26.10 -14.50
N ARG A 265 -32.38 26.43 -13.49
CA ARG A 265 -31.98 26.40 -12.08
C ARG A 265 -31.74 24.96 -11.61
N LEU A 266 -32.63 24.04 -12.00
CA LEU A 266 -32.51 22.62 -11.71
C LEU A 266 -31.21 22.08 -12.31
N MET A 267 -30.95 22.36 -13.58
CA MET A 267 -29.73 21.92 -14.26
C MET A 267 -28.45 22.44 -13.63
N ARG A 268 -28.46 23.71 -13.20
CA ARG A 268 -27.33 24.27 -12.44
C ARG A 268 -27.10 23.53 -11.12
N ALA A 269 -28.16 23.13 -10.43
CA ALA A 269 -28.05 22.36 -9.18
C ALA A 269 -27.54 20.92 -9.43
N VAL A 270 -28.02 20.25 -10.47
CA VAL A 270 -27.59 18.91 -10.87
C VAL A 270 -26.10 18.90 -11.26
N ASN A 271 -25.69 19.86 -12.10
CA ASN A 271 -24.29 19.99 -12.51
C ASN A 271 -23.35 20.30 -11.32
N ALA A 272 -23.80 21.13 -10.38
CA ALA A 272 -23.04 21.40 -9.14
C ALA A 272 -22.93 20.16 -8.24
N LEU A 273 -24.00 19.34 -8.16
CA LEU A 273 -23.98 18.09 -7.40
C LEU A 273 -23.02 17.07 -8.05
N GLY A 274 -23.06 16.94 -9.37
CA GLY A 274 -22.13 16.06 -10.12
C GLY A 274 -20.68 16.42 -9.90
N ALA A 275 -20.34 17.69 -10.09
CA ALA A 275 -18.98 18.19 -9.83
C ALA A 275 -18.52 17.96 -8.38
N SER A 276 -19.46 18.09 -7.42
CA SER A 276 -19.20 17.84 -6.01
C SER A 276 -18.90 16.38 -5.73
N LEU A 277 -19.71 15.49 -6.30
CA LEU A 277 -19.55 14.04 -6.18
C LEU A 277 -18.22 13.59 -6.78
N ASP A 278 -17.94 13.99 -8.03
CA ASP A 278 -16.68 13.65 -8.69
C ASP A 278 -15.47 14.12 -7.89
N THR A 279 -15.54 15.31 -7.33
CA THR A 279 -14.46 15.87 -6.50
C THR A 279 -14.24 15.07 -5.22
N MET A 280 -15.31 14.63 -4.54
CA MET A 280 -15.23 13.84 -3.31
C MET A 280 -14.67 12.43 -3.58
N LEU A 281 -15.08 11.82 -4.68
CA LEU A 281 -14.60 10.51 -5.12
C LEU A 281 -13.12 10.54 -5.50
N ASP A 282 -12.69 11.59 -6.16
CA ASP A 282 -11.30 11.81 -6.53
C ASP A 282 -10.38 11.96 -5.32
N ILE A 283 -10.82 12.71 -4.28
CA ILE A 283 -10.08 12.79 -3.01
C ILE A 283 -9.94 11.40 -2.40
N SER A 284 -11.04 10.66 -2.34
CA SER A 284 -11.04 9.32 -1.76
C SER A 284 -10.09 8.36 -2.48
N ARG A 285 -10.00 8.46 -3.83
CA ARG A 285 -9.06 7.67 -4.65
C ARG A 285 -7.60 8.11 -4.46
N LEU A 286 -7.36 9.42 -4.34
CA LEU A 286 -6.03 9.95 -4.05
C LEU A 286 -5.54 9.52 -2.66
N ASP A 287 -6.41 9.57 -1.65
CA ASP A 287 -6.09 9.17 -0.28
C ASP A 287 -5.90 7.65 -0.13
N ALA A 288 -6.62 6.86 -0.92
CA ALA A 288 -6.46 5.41 -0.97
C ALA A 288 -5.21 4.94 -1.74
N GLY A 289 -4.47 5.87 -2.38
CA GLY A 289 -3.27 5.53 -3.16
C GLY A 289 -3.54 4.72 -4.44
N VAL A 290 -4.79 4.70 -4.92
CA VAL A 290 -5.20 3.92 -6.10
C VAL A 290 -4.69 4.55 -7.40
N ILE A 291 -4.44 5.86 -7.39
CA ILE A 291 -3.98 6.58 -8.56
C ILE A 291 -2.47 6.43 -8.69
N THR A 292 -2.03 5.70 -9.71
CA THR A 292 -0.60 5.60 -10.07
C THR A 292 -0.30 6.61 -11.17
N PRO A 293 0.58 7.61 -10.94
CA PRO A 293 0.91 8.59 -11.96
C PRO A 293 1.73 7.97 -13.10
N VAL A 294 1.38 8.27 -14.33
CA VAL A 294 2.12 7.88 -15.53
C VAL A 294 3.00 9.04 -15.96
N LEU A 295 4.23 9.08 -15.43
CA LEU A 295 5.18 10.13 -15.72
C LEU A 295 5.73 9.99 -17.14
N GLN A 296 5.64 11.06 -17.93
CA GLN A 296 6.12 11.11 -19.32
C GLN A 296 6.59 12.52 -19.70
N PRO A 297 7.35 12.67 -20.80
CA PRO A 297 7.66 13.99 -21.34
C PRO A 297 6.40 14.73 -21.76
N VAL A 298 6.18 15.92 -21.19
CA VAL A 298 5.00 16.76 -21.44
C VAL A 298 5.45 18.13 -21.96
N GLN A 299 4.96 18.52 -23.12
CA GLN A 299 5.11 19.87 -23.63
C GLN A 299 4.07 20.78 -22.95
N LEU A 300 4.52 21.82 -22.26
CA LEU A 300 3.60 22.68 -21.50
C LEU A 300 2.58 23.41 -22.37
N ASP A 301 2.94 23.76 -23.59
CA ASP A 301 2.03 24.45 -24.49
C ASP A 301 0.83 23.57 -24.88
N ALA A 302 1.03 22.25 -24.96
CA ALA A 302 -0.07 21.28 -25.18
C ALA A 302 -1.07 21.25 -24.02
N LEU A 303 -0.66 21.61 -22.81
CA LEU A 303 -1.53 21.76 -21.64
C LEU A 303 -2.14 23.17 -21.54
N PHE A 304 -1.37 24.19 -21.86
CA PHE A 304 -1.79 25.58 -21.71
C PHE A 304 -2.87 25.98 -22.71
N LEU A 305 -2.83 25.44 -23.93
CA LEU A 305 -3.82 25.73 -24.95
C LEU A 305 -5.25 25.29 -24.54
N PRO A 306 -5.51 24.04 -24.14
CA PRO A 306 -6.82 23.62 -23.63
C PRO A 306 -7.26 24.43 -22.39
N LEU A 307 -6.34 24.69 -21.45
CA LEU A 307 -6.64 25.50 -20.27
C LEU A 307 -7.12 26.91 -20.65
N ASN A 308 -6.41 27.56 -21.60
CA ASN A 308 -6.83 28.88 -22.08
C ASN A 308 -8.22 28.84 -22.69
N HIS A 309 -8.52 27.86 -23.54
CA HIS A 309 -9.84 27.72 -24.15
C HIS A 309 -10.95 27.52 -23.11
N THR A 310 -10.73 26.62 -22.14
CA THR A 310 -11.71 26.31 -21.08
C THR A 310 -12.06 27.53 -20.24
N PHE A 311 -11.09 28.38 -19.94
CA PHE A 311 -11.28 29.49 -19.01
C PHE A 311 -11.49 30.85 -19.68
N ALA A 312 -11.25 30.98 -21.00
CA ALA A 312 -11.37 32.25 -21.74
C ALA A 312 -12.80 32.83 -21.67
N ALA A 313 -13.80 32.05 -22.01
CA ALA A 313 -15.21 32.50 -22.01
C ALA A 313 -15.65 32.98 -20.62
N ARG A 314 -15.22 32.27 -19.55
CA ARG A 314 -15.56 32.65 -18.17
C ARG A 314 -14.81 33.91 -17.72
N ALA A 315 -13.58 34.10 -18.17
CA ALA A 315 -12.83 35.33 -17.92
C ALA A 315 -13.47 36.53 -18.63
N GLU A 316 -13.89 36.36 -19.89
CA GLU A 316 -14.59 37.37 -20.67
C GLU A 316 -15.94 37.76 -20.04
N GLN A 317 -16.73 36.77 -19.64
CA GLN A 317 -17.99 37.01 -18.93
C GLN A 317 -17.80 37.82 -17.65
N LYS A 318 -16.69 37.65 -16.95
CA LYS A 318 -16.31 38.41 -15.76
C LYS A 318 -15.57 39.72 -16.07
N GLN A 319 -15.31 40.02 -17.33
CA GLN A 319 -14.48 41.16 -17.78
C GLN A 319 -13.07 41.15 -17.18
N LEU A 320 -12.47 39.94 -17.02
CA LEU A 320 -11.13 39.77 -16.51
C LEU A 320 -10.16 39.49 -17.66
N GLN A 321 -8.91 39.97 -17.52
CA GLN A 321 -7.85 39.65 -18.46
C GLN A 321 -7.27 38.27 -18.15
N LEU A 322 -7.43 37.32 -19.06
CA LEU A 322 -6.74 36.02 -18.97
C LEU A 322 -5.53 36.03 -19.91
N ARG A 323 -4.34 35.75 -19.36
CA ARG A 323 -3.07 35.69 -20.12
C ARG A 323 -2.40 34.36 -19.84
N VAL A 324 -2.45 33.44 -20.79
CA VAL A 324 -1.71 32.19 -20.77
C VAL A 324 -0.58 32.30 -21.79
N ARG A 325 0.69 32.23 -21.35
CA ARG A 325 1.84 32.42 -22.23
C ARG A 325 2.47 31.08 -22.55
N ALA A 326 2.57 30.80 -23.86
CA ALA A 326 3.35 29.68 -24.36
C ALA A 326 4.81 29.80 -23.91
N SER A 327 5.47 28.68 -23.66
CA SER A 327 6.82 28.63 -23.10
C SER A 327 7.82 27.79 -23.92
N GLY A 328 7.32 26.88 -24.77
CA GLY A 328 8.13 25.89 -25.47
C GLY A 328 8.84 24.87 -24.58
N LEU A 329 8.56 24.90 -23.25
CA LEU A 329 9.26 24.10 -22.26
C LEU A 329 8.68 22.70 -22.14
N TRP A 330 9.55 21.76 -21.79
CA TRP A 330 9.19 20.35 -21.54
C TRP A 330 9.45 19.99 -20.08
N VAL A 331 8.56 19.18 -19.51
CA VAL A 331 8.62 18.71 -18.12
C VAL A 331 8.36 17.21 -18.06
N HIS A 332 8.83 16.55 -17.01
CA HIS A 332 8.51 15.16 -16.75
C HIS A 332 7.37 15.08 -15.73
N SER A 333 6.18 14.67 -16.18
CA SER A 333 4.98 14.66 -15.36
C SER A 333 3.89 13.74 -15.94
N ASP A 334 2.81 13.57 -15.20
CA ASP A 334 1.56 13.03 -15.73
C ASP A 334 0.71 14.17 -16.29
N PRO A 335 0.40 14.18 -17.60
CA PRO A 335 -0.29 15.30 -18.24
C PRO A 335 -1.72 15.51 -17.73
N GLN A 336 -2.43 14.44 -17.34
CA GLN A 336 -3.81 14.55 -16.86
C GLN A 336 -3.85 15.10 -15.43
N LEU A 337 -2.99 14.58 -14.55
CA LEU A 337 -2.93 15.04 -13.17
C LEU A 337 -2.36 16.46 -13.09
N LEU A 338 -1.39 16.80 -13.93
CA LEU A 338 -0.86 18.17 -14.02
C LEU A 338 -1.91 19.14 -14.56
N HIS A 339 -2.63 18.79 -15.64
CA HIS A 339 -3.75 19.58 -16.16
C HIS A 339 -4.79 19.84 -15.08
N ARG A 340 -5.15 18.83 -14.32
CA ARG A 340 -6.10 18.91 -13.22
C ARG A 340 -5.61 19.84 -12.10
N MET A 341 -4.34 19.74 -11.73
CA MET A 341 -3.72 20.65 -10.75
C MET A 341 -3.82 22.11 -11.20
N LEU A 342 -3.42 22.38 -12.44
CA LEU A 342 -3.46 23.73 -13.02
C LEU A 342 -4.88 24.26 -13.18
N SER A 343 -5.84 23.41 -13.60
CA SER A 343 -7.27 23.77 -13.67
C SER A 343 -7.82 24.20 -12.33
N ASN A 344 -7.52 23.50 -11.22
CA ASN A 344 -7.94 23.88 -9.88
C ASN A 344 -7.35 25.26 -9.45
N LEU A 345 -6.07 25.50 -9.78
CA LEU A 345 -5.43 26.79 -9.50
C LEU A 345 -6.05 27.92 -10.31
N MET A 346 -6.32 27.71 -11.61
CA MET A 346 -6.94 28.70 -12.49
C MET A 346 -8.40 28.97 -12.12
N ASP A 347 -9.17 27.93 -11.76
CA ASP A 347 -10.55 28.10 -11.29
C ASP A 347 -10.59 28.98 -10.05
N ASN A 348 -9.72 28.72 -9.07
CA ASN A 348 -9.61 29.57 -7.87
C ASN A 348 -9.20 31.01 -8.22
N ALA A 349 -8.21 31.20 -9.09
CA ALA A 349 -7.77 32.53 -9.52
C ALA A 349 -8.90 33.34 -10.14
N LEU A 350 -9.65 32.77 -11.08
CA LEU A 350 -10.81 33.44 -11.70
C LEU A 350 -11.98 33.64 -10.75
N LYS A 351 -12.17 32.74 -9.81
CA LYS A 351 -13.25 32.81 -8.83
C LYS A 351 -13.06 33.97 -7.87
N TYR A 352 -11.85 34.13 -7.34
CA TYR A 352 -11.54 35.13 -6.31
C TYR A 352 -11.01 36.46 -6.86
N THR A 353 -10.96 36.61 -8.19
CA THR A 353 -10.65 37.89 -8.85
C THR A 353 -11.92 38.58 -9.31
N GLY A 354 -12.17 39.75 -8.80
CA GLY A 354 -13.32 40.61 -9.21
C GLY A 354 -12.96 41.65 -10.24
N ARG A 355 -11.72 42.14 -10.28
CA ARG A 355 -11.19 43.12 -11.24
C ARG A 355 -9.72 42.82 -11.54
N GLY A 356 -9.28 43.12 -12.77
CA GLY A 356 -7.92 42.90 -13.20
C GLY A 356 -7.75 41.63 -14.03
N GLY A 357 -6.97 40.63 -13.57
CA GLY A 357 -6.80 39.43 -14.40
C GLY A 357 -6.01 38.31 -13.75
N VAL A 358 -5.90 37.23 -14.52
CA VAL A 358 -5.16 36.01 -14.19
C VAL A 358 -4.09 35.78 -15.23
N THR A 359 -2.88 35.44 -14.79
CA THR A 359 -1.73 35.17 -15.68
C THR A 359 -1.15 33.81 -15.35
N VAL A 360 -0.97 32.97 -16.38
CA VAL A 360 -0.28 31.69 -16.30
C VAL A 360 1.01 31.79 -17.13
N THR A 361 2.14 31.47 -16.52
CA THR A 361 3.45 31.51 -17.17
C THR A 361 4.28 30.31 -16.73
N ALA A 362 5.16 29.82 -17.62
CA ALA A 362 6.20 28.88 -17.25
C ALA A 362 7.58 29.49 -17.52
N ARG A 363 8.53 29.22 -16.63
CA ARG A 363 9.91 29.72 -16.73
C ARG A 363 10.88 28.66 -16.26
N GLU A 364 11.97 28.51 -16.99
CA GLU A 364 13.09 27.67 -16.57
C GLU A 364 13.96 28.37 -15.51
N ARG A 365 14.36 27.61 -14.49
CA ARG A 365 15.22 28.06 -13.39
C ARG A 365 16.15 26.92 -12.96
N GLY A 366 17.36 26.91 -13.50
CA GLY A 366 18.29 25.79 -13.32
C GLY A 366 17.70 24.51 -13.89
N ASP A 367 17.69 23.44 -13.09
CA ASP A 367 17.16 22.12 -13.47
C ASP A 367 15.64 21.99 -13.27
N ALA A 368 14.95 23.10 -13.01
CA ALA A 368 13.52 23.09 -12.75
C ALA A 368 12.76 24.07 -13.66
N VAL A 369 11.51 23.72 -13.95
CA VAL A 369 10.53 24.60 -14.57
C VAL A 369 9.53 25.04 -13.51
N TRP A 370 9.30 26.34 -13.42
CA TRP A 370 8.31 26.95 -12.55
C TRP A 370 7.07 27.30 -13.36
N ILE A 371 5.94 26.67 -13.07
CA ILE A 371 4.64 27.10 -13.58
C ILE A 371 4.01 28.00 -12.54
N GLU A 372 3.70 29.22 -12.94
CA GLU A 372 3.18 30.25 -12.06
C GLU A 372 1.77 30.65 -12.49
N VAL A 373 0.83 30.56 -11.56
CA VAL A 373 -0.56 31.07 -11.67
C VAL A 373 -0.68 32.28 -10.76
N ARG A 374 -0.89 33.45 -11.32
CA ARG A 374 -0.99 34.73 -10.59
C ARG A 374 -2.35 35.36 -10.84
N ASP A 375 -2.99 35.80 -9.79
CA ASP A 375 -4.22 36.58 -9.83
C ASP A 375 -4.07 37.95 -9.15
N SER A 376 -4.94 38.86 -9.50
CA SER A 376 -5.07 40.19 -8.87
C SER A 376 -6.28 40.28 -7.93
N GLY A 377 -6.67 39.17 -7.33
CA GLY A 377 -7.86 39.04 -6.50
C GLY A 377 -7.70 39.58 -5.07
N ILE A 378 -8.58 39.12 -4.21
CA ILE A 378 -8.66 39.55 -2.79
C ILE A 378 -7.42 39.22 -1.98
N GLY A 379 -6.61 38.27 -2.41
CA GLY A 379 -5.48 37.74 -1.64
C GLY A 379 -5.92 36.95 -0.42
N ILE A 380 -4.93 36.44 0.33
CA ILE A 380 -5.09 35.56 1.48
C ILE A 380 -4.26 36.14 2.63
N ALA A 381 -4.86 36.21 3.82
CA ALA A 381 -4.19 36.65 5.02
C ALA A 381 -3.16 35.61 5.52
N PRO A 382 -2.03 36.01 6.10
CA PRO A 382 -0.99 35.08 6.55
C PRO A 382 -1.52 33.99 7.49
N GLU A 383 -2.46 34.34 8.37
CA GLU A 383 -3.08 33.44 9.36
C GLU A 383 -3.93 32.33 8.72
N GLN A 384 -4.36 32.55 7.49
CA GLN A 384 -5.20 31.60 6.74
C GLN A 384 -4.38 30.74 5.77
N SER A 385 -3.12 31.09 5.53
CA SER A 385 -2.27 30.49 4.50
C SER A 385 -2.07 28.99 4.66
N SER A 386 -2.04 28.46 5.87
CA SER A 386 -1.95 27.02 6.12
C SER A 386 -3.30 26.32 5.96
N ARG A 387 -4.39 27.01 6.29
CA ARG A 387 -5.73 26.45 6.34
C ARG A 387 -6.44 26.35 4.99
N ILE A 388 -6.03 27.13 4.01
CA ILE A 388 -6.63 27.10 2.66
C ILE A 388 -6.48 25.75 1.94
N PHE A 389 -5.58 24.88 2.40
CA PHE A 389 -5.40 23.52 1.90
C PHE A 389 -6.24 22.49 2.67
N GLU A 390 -6.90 22.89 3.77
CA GLU A 390 -7.85 22.05 4.49
C GLU A 390 -9.12 21.86 3.65
N GLU A 391 -9.72 20.67 3.76
CA GLU A 391 -10.97 20.37 3.08
C GLU A 391 -12.12 21.23 3.63
N PHE A 392 -13.01 21.65 2.74
CA PHE A 392 -14.18 22.45 3.06
C PHE A 392 -13.88 23.83 3.69
N TYR A 393 -12.61 24.22 3.77
CA TYR A 393 -12.23 25.52 4.27
C TYR A 393 -12.40 26.59 3.20
N GLN A 394 -13.03 27.70 3.56
CA GLN A 394 -13.23 28.89 2.70
C GLN A 394 -13.01 30.16 3.51
N VAL A 395 -12.23 31.06 2.97
CA VAL A 395 -12.01 32.39 3.56
C VAL A 395 -13.31 33.20 3.50
N ASP A 396 -13.71 33.79 4.64
CA ASP A 396 -14.86 34.69 4.77
C ASP A 396 -16.20 34.13 4.23
N ASN A 397 -16.48 32.85 4.50
CA ASN A 397 -17.76 32.23 4.17
C ASN A 397 -18.45 31.55 5.38
N PRO A 398 -18.77 32.28 6.45
CA PRO A 398 -19.42 31.71 7.63
C PRO A 398 -20.84 31.16 7.36
N GLY A 399 -21.52 31.71 6.33
CA GLY A 399 -22.84 31.26 5.89
C GLY A 399 -22.85 30.05 4.96
N ARG A 400 -21.70 29.47 4.64
CA ARG A 400 -21.54 28.33 3.69
C ARG A 400 -22.30 28.54 2.38
N ASP A 401 -22.16 29.72 1.76
CA ASP A 401 -22.72 29.98 0.45
C ASP A 401 -22.21 28.98 -0.57
N ARG A 402 -23.09 28.07 -0.97
CA ARG A 402 -22.77 26.97 -1.93
C ARG A 402 -22.41 27.49 -3.32
N SER A 403 -22.77 28.72 -3.68
CA SER A 403 -22.40 29.33 -4.97
C SER A 403 -20.88 29.54 -5.08
N ARG A 404 -20.19 29.61 -3.94
CA ARG A 404 -18.72 29.73 -3.86
C ARG A 404 -17.98 28.40 -3.96
N GLY A 405 -18.68 27.29 -4.29
CA GLY A 405 -18.10 25.95 -4.42
C GLY A 405 -17.85 25.27 -3.07
N LEU A 406 -17.17 24.13 -3.07
CA LEU A 406 -17.02 23.25 -1.89
C LEU A 406 -15.81 23.55 -1.00
N GLY A 407 -14.84 24.34 -1.44
CA GLY A 407 -13.59 24.54 -0.69
C GLY A 407 -12.63 23.35 -0.75
N ILE A 408 -12.67 22.57 -1.83
CA ILE A 408 -11.90 21.33 -1.98
C ILE A 408 -10.73 21.47 -2.99
N GLY A 409 -10.78 22.43 -3.89
CA GLY A 409 -9.83 22.56 -5.01
C GLY A 409 -8.35 22.61 -4.58
N LEU A 410 -8.02 23.36 -3.52
CA LEU A 410 -6.64 23.46 -3.03
C LEU A 410 -6.19 22.22 -2.27
N SER A 411 -7.08 21.49 -1.60
CA SER A 411 -6.72 20.20 -0.98
C SER A 411 -6.38 19.15 -2.04
N ILE A 412 -7.05 19.18 -3.20
CA ILE A 412 -6.68 18.35 -4.37
C ILE A 412 -5.30 18.76 -4.91
N VAL A 413 -5.02 20.06 -5.05
CA VAL A 413 -3.71 20.56 -5.48
C VAL A 413 -2.61 20.04 -4.56
N GLN A 414 -2.82 20.04 -3.25
CA GLN A 414 -1.84 19.54 -2.29
C GLN A 414 -1.60 18.02 -2.41
N ARG A 415 -2.66 17.23 -2.62
CA ARG A 415 -2.54 15.78 -2.83
C ARG A 415 -1.82 15.46 -4.14
N LEU A 416 -2.21 16.12 -5.22
CA LEU A 416 -1.54 15.96 -6.52
C LEU A 416 -0.07 16.41 -6.47
N SER A 417 0.24 17.47 -5.73
CA SER A 417 1.60 17.92 -5.48
C SER A 417 2.46 16.82 -4.83
N ARG A 418 1.91 16.15 -3.81
CA ARG A 418 2.59 15.02 -3.14
C ARG A 418 2.72 13.80 -4.05
N LEU A 419 1.64 13.44 -4.76
CA LEU A 419 1.60 12.28 -5.63
C LEU A 419 2.58 12.39 -6.80
N LEU A 420 2.66 13.57 -7.43
CA LEU A 420 3.54 13.84 -8.56
C LEU A 420 4.98 14.21 -8.14
N GLY A 421 5.23 14.49 -6.87
CA GLY A 421 6.49 15.02 -6.41
C GLY A 421 6.77 16.45 -6.91
N HIS A 422 5.72 17.23 -7.19
CA HIS A 422 5.82 18.62 -7.69
C HIS A 422 5.45 19.62 -6.58
N PRO A 423 6.42 20.19 -5.87
CA PRO A 423 6.16 21.14 -4.79
C PRO A 423 5.36 22.35 -5.24
N VAL A 424 4.34 22.71 -4.45
CA VAL A 424 3.53 23.91 -4.67
C VAL A 424 3.86 24.94 -3.59
N GLN A 425 4.24 26.13 -4.05
CA GLN A 425 4.55 27.28 -3.21
C GLN A 425 3.45 28.35 -3.42
N MET A 426 3.10 29.05 -2.35
CA MET A 426 2.13 30.13 -2.40
C MET A 426 2.70 31.41 -1.77
N HIS A 427 2.45 32.53 -2.46
CA HIS A 427 2.71 33.86 -1.95
C HIS A 427 1.45 34.71 -2.16
N SER A 428 0.90 35.26 -1.10
CA SER A 428 -0.32 36.08 -1.17
C SER A 428 -0.22 37.29 -0.26
N ARG A 429 -0.91 38.35 -0.67
CA ARG A 429 -1.08 39.55 0.15
C ARG A 429 -2.53 40.03 0.05
N PRO A 430 -3.21 40.29 1.15
CA PRO A 430 -4.57 40.84 1.14
C PRO A 430 -4.66 42.07 0.24
N GLY A 431 -5.67 42.10 -0.64
CA GLY A 431 -5.92 43.18 -1.59
C GLY A 431 -4.93 43.26 -2.78
N ARG A 432 -3.94 42.35 -2.88
CA ARG A 432 -2.95 42.35 -3.97
C ARG A 432 -2.92 41.06 -4.79
N GLY A 433 -3.81 40.10 -4.46
CA GLY A 433 -3.93 38.83 -5.14
C GLY A 433 -3.02 37.73 -4.59
N THR A 434 -3.01 36.61 -5.30
CA THR A 434 -2.30 35.39 -4.93
C THR A 434 -1.42 34.91 -6.07
N HIS A 435 -0.30 34.32 -5.71
CA HIS A 435 0.67 33.72 -6.62
C HIS A 435 0.96 32.29 -6.17
N PHE A 436 0.50 31.33 -6.95
CA PHE A 436 0.87 29.94 -6.81
C PHE A 436 1.99 29.58 -7.78
N ARG A 437 2.95 28.80 -7.32
CA ARG A 437 4.07 28.29 -8.10
C ARG A 437 4.16 26.78 -7.95
N VAL A 438 4.13 26.06 -9.06
CA VAL A 438 4.39 24.61 -9.14
C VAL A 438 5.81 24.42 -9.66
N VAL A 439 6.61 23.63 -8.99
CA VAL A 439 8.00 23.34 -9.36
C VAL A 439 8.08 21.94 -9.96
N LEU A 440 8.57 21.83 -11.19
CA LEU A 440 8.68 20.57 -11.93
C LEU A 440 10.12 20.36 -12.42
N PRO A 441 10.58 19.10 -12.58
CA PRO A 441 11.87 18.84 -13.21
C PRO A 441 11.85 19.25 -14.69
N SER A 442 12.86 20.03 -15.12
CA SER A 442 13.07 20.40 -16.51
C SER A 442 13.62 19.22 -17.30
N ILE A 443 13.15 19.03 -18.51
CA ILE A 443 13.72 18.04 -19.45
C ILE A 443 13.94 18.66 -20.82
N ALA A 444 14.96 18.19 -21.53
CA ALA A 444 15.15 18.56 -22.91
C ALA A 444 14.02 18.05 -23.80
N ALA A 445 13.71 18.77 -24.87
CA ALA A 445 12.73 18.28 -25.84
C ALA A 445 13.16 16.91 -26.39
N PRO A 446 12.27 15.89 -26.37
CA PRO A 446 12.63 14.55 -26.85
C PRO A 446 12.93 14.59 -28.36
N ALA A 447 13.94 13.84 -28.79
CA ALA A 447 14.41 13.80 -30.19
C ALA A 447 13.34 13.30 -31.19
N ARG A 448 12.33 12.55 -30.70
CA ARG A 448 11.11 12.21 -31.42
C ARG A 448 9.93 12.77 -30.65
N VAL A 449 9.37 13.85 -31.13
CA VAL A 449 8.10 14.39 -30.63
C VAL A 449 6.98 13.48 -31.16
N PRO A 450 6.19 12.80 -30.32
CA PRO A 450 4.94 12.21 -30.78
C PRO A 450 4.11 13.34 -31.39
N PRO A 451 3.47 13.16 -32.55
CA PRO A 451 2.78 14.25 -33.22
C PRO A 451 1.74 14.85 -32.27
N ALA A 452 1.92 16.13 -31.95
CA ALA A 452 1.08 16.92 -31.04
C ALA A 452 -0.43 16.89 -31.38
N ARG A 453 -0.78 16.36 -32.54
CA ARG A 453 -2.17 16.17 -33.00
C ARG A 453 -3.01 15.20 -32.15
N GLN A 454 -2.39 14.23 -31.46
CA GLN A 454 -3.17 13.26 -30.65
C GLN A 454 -3.62 13.81 -29.29
N TYR A 455 -2.84 14.70 -28.68
CA TYR A 455 -3.23 15.31 -27.39
C TYR A 455 -4.20 16.48 -27.57
N ALA A 456 -4.04 17.25 -28.65
CA ALA A 456 -4.95 18.35 -28.97
C ALA A 456 -6.35 17.84 -29.37
N ALA A 457 -6.42 16.71 -30.07
CA ALA A 457 -7.69 16.12 -30.49
C ALA A 457 -8.48 15.47 -29.34
N ALA A 458 -7.81 14.94 -28.33
CA ALA A 458 -8.48 14.30 -27.17
C ALA A 458 -8.99 15.33 -26.14
N MET A 459 -8.46 16.58 -26.14
CA MET A 459 -8.81 17.62 -25.18
C MET A 459 -9.42 18.87 -25.83
N ALA A 460 -9.29 19.04 -27.15
CA ALA A 460 -9.91 20.12 -27.89
C ALA A 460 -11.24 19.65 -28.46
N GLY A 461 -12.27 19.58 -27.63
CA GLY A 461 -13.62 19.86 -28.09
C GLY A 461 -13.62 21.29 -28.65
N SER A 462 -13.38 21.38 -29.94
CA SER A 462 -13.63 22.49 -30.87
C SER A 462 -14.08 23.85 -30.33
N SER A 463 -13.27 24.84 -30.60
CA SER A 463 -13.77 26.19 -30.93
C SER A 463 -12.70 26.93 -31.74
N ASP A 464 -12.72 26.77 -33.04
CA ASP A 464 -12.40 27.84 -33.96
C ASP A 464 -12.83 27.48 -35.39
N ARG A 465 -14.03 27.88 -35.77
CA ARG A 465 -14.41 28.18 -37.17
C ARG A 465 -15.53 29.21 -37.13
N SER A 466 -15.22 30.43 -36.87
CA SER A 466 -16.07 31.53 -37.28
C SER A 466 -16.20 31.54 -38.80
N GLY A 467 -17.38 31.13 -39.34
CA GLY A 467 -17.70 31.40 -40.73
C GLY A 467 -18.08 30.25 -41.65
N ARG A 468 -18.34 29.02 -41.13
CA ARG A 468 -19.05 27.96 -41.89
C ARG A 468 -20.15 27.37 -41.02
N ALA A 469 -21.32 27.10 -41.67
CA ALA A 469 -22.39 26.34 -41.00
C ALA A 469 -21.79 25.15 -40.25
N GLY A 470 -22.09 25.03 -38.94
CA GLY A 470 -21.57 23.95 -38.10
C GLY A 470 -21.85 22.59 -38.73
N PRO A 471 -21.05 21.56 -38.42
CA PRO A 471 -21.31 20.21 -38.94
C PRO A 471 -22.75 19.80 -38.59
N ALA A 472 -23.49 19.28 -39.58
CA ALA A 472 -24.88 18.88 -39.39
C ALA A 472 -24.97 17.74 -38.36
N LEU A 473 -25.94 17.80 -37.46
CA LEU A 473 -26.26 16.71 -36.57
C LEU A 473 -26.68 15.46 -37.34
N PRO A 474 -26.40 14.23 -36.85
CA PRO A 474 -26.87 13.01 -37.47
C PRO A 474 -28.42 12.98 -37.49
N GLY A 475 -29.02 12.51 -38.57
CA GLY A 475 -30.46 12.41 -38.68
C GLY A 475 -31.03 11.20 -37.93
N ARG A 476 -30.28 10.06 -37.92
CA ARG A 476 -30.67 8.82 -37.26
C ARG A 476 -29.54 8.21 -36.43
N VAL A 477 -29.81 7.88 -35.17
CA VAL A 477 -28.85 7.34 -34.24
C VAL A 477 -29.34 6.02 -33.63
N LEU A 478 -28.50 5.01 -33.63
CA LEU A 478 -28.72 3.80 -32.86
C LEU A 478 -28.01 3.92 -31.51
N LEU A 479 -28.78 3.77 -30.43
CA LEU A 479 -28.26 3.84 -29.04
C LEU A 479 -28.25 2.44 -28.43
N LEU A 480 -27.08 1.98 -28.01
CA LEU A 480 -26.88 0.74 -27.28
C LEU A 480 -26.46 1.03 -25.85
N ASP A 481 -27.35 0.77 -24.91
CA ASP A 481 -27.11 0.97 -23.46
C ASP A 481 -28.05 0.00 -22.71
N ASP A 482 -27.60 -0.70 -21.70
CA ASP A 482 -28.39 -1.69 -20.95
C ASP A 482 -29.28 -1.06 -19.86
N GLU A 483 -29.05 0.21 -19.51
CA GLU A 483 -29.80 0.92 -18.50
C GLU A 483 -31.06 1.61 -19.08
N LEU A 484 -32.24 1.19 -18.64
CA LEU A 484 -33.51 1.72 -19.13
C LEU A 484 -33.62 3.24 -18.99
N GLU A 485 -33.27 3.77 -17.82
CA GLU A 485 -33.37 5.19 -17.50
C GLU A 485 -32.46 6.04 -18.37
N ILE A 486 -31.24 5.56 -18.67
CA ILE A 486 -30.29 6.24 -19.55
C ILE A 486 -30.80 6.20 -21.01
N ARG A 487 -31.31 5.04 -21.47
CA ARG A 487 -31.90 4.94 -22.81
C ARG A 487 -33.06 5.90 -23.02
N GLU A 488 -33.99 5.97 -22.05
CA GLU A 488 -35.14 6.89 -22.12
C GLU A 488 -34.69 8.36 -22.11
N ALA A 489 -33.78 8.73 -21.19
CA ALA A 489 -33.27 10.08 -21.08
C ALA A 489 -32.50 10.52 -22.33
N MET A 490 -31.63 9.65 -22.87
CA MET A 490 -30.84 9.91 -24.06
C MET A 490 -31.75 10.02 -25.30
N THR A 491 -32.73 9.11 -25.43
CA THR A 491 -33.72 9.16 -26.52
C THR A 491 -34.54 10.45 -26.45
N GLY A 492 -34.97 10.86 -25.27
CA GLY A 492 -35.67 12.14 -25.04
C GLY A 492 -34.83 13.34 -25.48
N LEU A 493 -33.57 13.38 -25.05
CA LEU A 493 -32.63 14.45 -25.43
C LEU A 493 -32.42 14.51 -26.95
N LEU A 494 -32.16 13.38 -27.61
CA LEU A 494 -31.92 13.33 -29.05
C LEU A 494 -33.16 13.77 -29.83
N ARG A 495 -34.35 13.31 -29.45
CA ARG A 495 -35.61 13.72 -30.06
C ARG A 495 -35.91 15.22 -29.89
N SER A 496 -35.56 15.82 -28.75
CA SER A 496 -35.70 17.26 -28.53
C SER A 496 -34.87 18.12 -29.49
N HIS A 497 -33.85 17.50 -30.12
CA HIS A 497 -33.00 18.08 -31.15
C HIS A 497 -33.33 17.56 -32.58
N ALA A 498 -34.52 17.02 -32.77
CA ALA A 498 -35.02 16.48 -34.05
C ALA A 498 -34.16 15.31 -34.63
N ILE A 499 -33.50 14.52 -33.77
CA ILE A 499 -32.72 13.35 -34.12
C ILE A 499 -33.60 12.09 -33.94
N ASP A 500 -33.73 11.25 -34.98
CA ASP A 500 -34.44 9.96 -34.91
C ASP A 500 -33.58 8.93 -34.16
N ALA A 501 -33.86 8.73 -32.85
CA ALA A 501 -33.13 7.83 -32.01
C ALA A 501 -33.86 6.49 -31.82
N HIS A 502 -33.17 5.39 -32.12
CA HIS A 502 -33.61 4.03 -31.86
C HIS A 502 -32.72 3.43 -30.76
N ALA A 503 -33.31 3.04 -29.63
CA ALA A 503 -32.58 2.53 -28.47
C ALA A 503 -32.77 1.03 -28.33
N VAL A 504 -31.68 0.32 -28.04
CA VAL A 504 -31.62 -1.15 -27.88
C VAL A 504 -30.85 -1.52 -26.64
N VAL A 505 -31.09 -2.73 -26.13
CA VAL A 505 -30.56 -3.18 -24.84
C VAL A 505 -29.23 -3.92 -24.98
N ASP A 506 -29.10 -4.72 -26.05
CA ASP A 506 -27.96 -5.59 -26.24
C ASP A 506 -27.43 -5.58 -27.68
N GLU A 507 -26.31 -6.28 -27.88
CA GLU A 507 -25.64 -6.37 -29.19
C GLU A 507 -26.49 -7.08 -30.25
N ALA A 508 -27.31 -8.07 -29.87
CA ALA A 508 -28.13 -8.82 -30.81
C ALA A 508 -29.26 -7.95 -31.37
N ASP A 509 -29.94 -7.19 -30.51
CA ASP A 509 -30.96 -6.23 -30.90
C ASP A 509 -30.35 -5.10 -31.76
N ALA A 510 -29.13 -4.64 -31.41
CA ALA A 510 -28.42 -3.64 -32.19
C ALA A 510 -28.09 -4.14 -33.61
N ALA A 511 -27.62 -5.38 -33.73
CA ALA A 511 -27.32 -5.99 -35.02
C ALA A 511 -28.58 -6.15 -35.89
N ALA A 512 -29.68 -6.59 -35.28
CA ALA A 512 -30.98 -6.71 -35.99
C ALA A 512 -31.48 -5.33 -36.47
N ALA A 513 -31.43 -4.31 -35.62
CA ALA A 513 -31.84 -2.96 -35.98
C ALA A 513 -30.99 -2.35 -37.11
N LEU A 514 -29.64 -2.58 -37.10
CA LEU A 514 -28.76 -2.16 -38.18
C LEU A 514 -29.10 -2.85 -39.51
N GLN A 515 -29.38 -4.16 -39.51
CA GLN A 515 -29.76 -4.90 -40.70
C GLN A 515 -31.11 -4.44 -41.26
N ASP A 516 -32.11 -4.26 -40.41
CA ASP A 516 -33.44 -3.83 -40.83
C ASP A 516 -33.44 -2.40 -41.38
N ALA A 517 -32.70 -1.48 -40.76
CA ALA A 517 -32.54 -0.12 -41.24
C ALA A 517 -31.91 -0.08 -42.64
N ARG A 518 -30.93 -0.95 -42.90
CA ARG A 518 -30.32 -1.11 -44.26
C ARG A 518 -31.28 -1.69 -45.28
N ARG A 519 -32.02 -2.73 -44.92
CA ARG A 519 -33.04 -3.34 -45.81
C ARG A 519 -34.11 -2.32 -46.21
N GLN A 520 -34.45 -1.42 -45.31
CA GLN A 520 -35.42 -0.34 -45.52
C GLN A 520 -34.85 0.87 -46.28
N GLY A 521 -33.55 0.86 -46.64
CA GLY A 521 -32.90 1.98 -47.30
C GLY A 521 -32.71 3.23 -46.41
N ARG A 522 -32.82 3.06 -45.08
CA ARG A 522 -32.70 4.16 -44.11
C ARG A 522 -31.65 3.81 -43.04
N PRO A 523 -30.37 3.77 -43.40
CA PRO A 523 -29.32 3.39 -42.48
C PRO A 523 -29.17 4.39 -41.34
N PHE A 524 -28.59 3.96 -40.21
CA PHE A 524 -28.18 4.85 -39.12
C PHE A 524 -26.92 5.61 -39.50
N ASP A 525 -26.88 6.88 -39.10
CA ASP A 525 -25.75 7.78 -39.34
C ASP A 525 -24.65 7.62 -38.25
N LEU A 526 -25.04 7.17 -37.06
CA LEU A 526 -24.15 7.02 -35.89
C LEU A 526 -24.63 5.87 -35.01
N LEU A 527 -23.68 5.10 -34.47
CA LEU A 527 -23.87 4.18 -33.35
C LEU A 527 -23.30 4.84 -32.07
N LEU A 528 -24.15 5.06 -31.09
CA LEU A 528 -23.79 5.51 -29.76
C LEU A 528 -23.84 4.32 -28.81
N CYS A 529 -22.73 3.94 -28.21
CA CYS A 529 -22.62 2.71 -27.43
C CYS A 529 -22.08 2.98 -26.03
N ASP A 530 -22.73 2.44 -24.99
CA ASP A 530 -22.12 2.42 -23.66
C ASP A 530 -20.95 1.44 -23.64
N TYR A 531 -19.92 1.77 -22.90
CA TYR A 531 -18.73 0.93 -22.71
C TYR A 531 -19.03 -0.33 -21.87
N ARG A 532 -19.88 -0.22 -20.86
CA ARG A 532 -20.34 -1.34 -20.04
C ARG A 532 -21.74 -1.75 -20.47
N LEU A 533 -21.88 -2.99 -20.87
CA LEU A 533 -23.16 -3.60 -21.19
C LEU A 533 -23.47 -4.69 -20.16
N ALA A 534 -24.72 -5.17 -20.15
CA ALA A 534 -25.16 -6.24 -19.28
C ALA A 534 -24.25 -7.47 -19.37
N ASP A 535 -24.21 -8.25 -18.29
CA ASP A 535 -23.39 -9.47 -18.15
C ASP A 535 -21.87 -9.26 -18.28
N GLY A 536 -21.40 -8.02 -18.13
CA GLY A 536 -19.97 -7.67 -18.20
C GLY A 536 -19.43 -7.62 -19.63
N ALA A 537 -20.30 -7.56 -20.65
CA ALA A 537 -19.90 -7.41 -22.04
C ALA A 537 -19.18 -6.07 -22.28
N ASP A 538 -18.13 -6.10 -23.10
CA ASP A 538 -17.31 -4.93 -23.43
C ASP A 538 -17.94 -4.20 -24.62
N GLY A 539 -18.48 -3.01 -24.36
CA GLY A 539 -19.14 -2.19 -25.38
C GLY A 539 -18.20 -1.65 -26.47
N LEU A 540 -16.89 -1.57 -26.23
CA LEU A 540 -15.92 -1.24 -27.28
C LEU A 540 -15.85 -2.38 -28.31
N ASP A 541 -15.72 -3.62 -27.85
CA ASP A 541 -15.64 -4.78 -28.74
C ASP A 541 -16.97 -4.99 -29.49
N ALA A 542 -18.12 -4.86 -28.81
CA ALA A 542 -19.45 -4.92 -29.41
C ALA A 542 -19.64 -3.80 -30.44
N GLY A 543 -19.34 -2.55 -30.08
CA GLY A 543 -19.45 -1.41 -30.98
C GLY A 543 -18.58 -1.52 -32.23
N LEU A 544 -17.34 -2.02 -32.09
CA LEU A 544 -16.44 -2.25 -33.21
C LEU A 544 -16.97 -3.38 -34.16
N ARG A 545 -17.55 -4.46 -33.60
CA ARG A 545 -18.19 -5.51 -34.43
C ARG A 545 -19.39 -4.96 -35.18
N LEU A 546 -20.28 -4.26 -34.50
CA LEU A 546 -21.47 -3.64 -35.09
C LEU A 546 -21.13 -2.58 -36.15
N SER A 547 -20.13 -1.74 -35.89
CA SER A 547 -19.67 -0.73 -36.84
C SER A 547 -19.14 -1.35 -38.15
N ARG A 548 -18.43 -2.50 -38.06
CA ARG A 548 -17.81 -3.22 -39.16
C ARG A 548 -18.76 -4.21 -39.87
N SER A 549 -19.89 -4.55 -39.26
CA SER A 549 -20.85 -5.51 -39.80
C SER A 549 -21.60 -4.94 -41.04
N GLY A 550 -20.85 -4.48 -42.05
CA GLY A 550 -21.37 -4.16 -43.36
C GLY A 550 -21.39 -5.42 -44.24
N PRO A 551 -22.34 -5.57 -45.19
CA PRO A 551 -22.24 -6.60 -46.22
C PRO A 551 -21.00 -6.36 -47.10
N ASP A 552 -20.51 -7.40 -47.76
CA ASP A 552 -19.40 -7.39 -48.72
C ASP A 552 -19.61 -6.47 -49.95
N ASP A 553 -20.73 -5.70 -49.97
CA ASP A 553 -21.18 -4.85 -51.06
C ASP A 553 -20.58 -3.43 -51.08
N GLY A 554 -19.58 -3.14 -50.20
CA GLY A 554 -18.89 -1.86 -50.19
C GLY A 554 -19.63 -0.71 -49.46
N SER A 555 -20.69 -1.00 -48.73
CA SER A 555 -21.38 0.04 -47.93
C SER A 555 -20.47 0.52 -46.77
N ALA A 556 -20.41 1.84 -46.55
CA ALA A 556 -19.56 2.45 -45.55
C ALA A 556 -19.95 2.03 -44.12
N ALA A 557 -18.94 1.74 -43.28
CA ALA A 557 -19.11 1.43 -41.87
C ALA A 557 -19.95 2.49 -41.13
N THR A 558 -20.77 2.07 -40.15
CA THR A 558 -21.51 3.02 -39.31
C THR A 558 -20.55 3.62 -38.29
N PRO A 559 -20.39 4.96 -38.22
CA PRO A 559 -19.52 5.60 -37.25
C PRO A 559 -19.89 5.25 -35.81
N LEU A 560 -18.89 5.07 -34.94
CA LEU A 560 -19.05 4.68 -33.55
C LEU A 560 -18.61 5.82 -32.63
N LEU A 561 -19.43 6.14 -31.64
CA LEU A 561 -19.11 7.02 -30.52
C LEU A 561 -19.34 6.25 -29.22
N LEU A 562 -18.33 6.12 -28.38
CA LEU A 562 -18.44 5.47 -27.08
C LEU A 562 -18.81 6.46 -25.98
N VAL A 563 -19.64 6.01 -25.05
CA VAL A 563 -19.93 6.71 -23.79
C VAL A 563 -19.47 5.82 -22.64
N THR A 564 -18.72 6.35 -21.67
CA THR A 564 -18.17 5.53 -20.61
C THR A 564 -18.15 6.22 -19.25
N GLY A 565 -18.51 5.47 -18.19
CA GLY A 565 -18.22 5.81 -16.81
C GLY A 565 -16.97 5.13 -16.26
N GLU A 566 -16.22 4.43 -17.12
CA GLU A 566 -15.05 3.64 -16.75
C GLU A 566 -13.88 4.54 -16.32
N THR A 567 -13.20 4.12 -15.26
CA THR A 567 -12.09 4.85 -14.68
C THR A 567 -10.83 3.99 -14.50
N SER A 568 -10.90 2.69 -14.87
CA SER A 568 -9.77 1.78 -14.80
C SER A 568 -8.71 2.17 -15.86
N PRO A 569 -7.44 2.34 -15.48
CA PRO A 569 -6.38 2.75 -16.40
C PRO A 569 -6.21 1.80 -17.59
N GLU A 570 -6.30 0.50 -17.35
CA GLU A 570 -6.12 -0.55 -18.37
C GLU A 570 -7.19 -0.48 -19.45
N ARG A 571 -8.46 -0.31 -19.05
CA ARG A 571 -9.59 -0.21 -19.98
C ARG A 571 -9.57 1.11 -20.75
N LEU A 572 -9.22 2.21 -20.09
CA LEU A 572 -9.04 3.49 -20.76
C LEU A 572 -7.90 3.48 -21.77
N GLN A 573 -6.85 2.72 -21.52
CA GLN A 573 -5.76 2.54 -22.45
C GLN A 573 -6.25 1.78 -23.71
N ARG A 574 -7.01 0.69 -23.56
CA ARG A 574 -7.63 -0.03 -24.69
C ARG A 574 -8.53 0.87 -25.56
N VAL A 575 -9.34 1.72 -24.91
CA VAL A 575 -10.18 2.68 -25.64
C VAL A 575 -9.32 3.67 -26.44
N ARG A 576 -8.24 4.18 -25.87
CA ARG A 576 -7.29 5.08 -26.57
C ARG A 576 -6.59 4.39 -27.74
N GLU A 577 -6.15 3.16 -27.55
CA GLU A 577 -5.47 2.36 -28.60
C GLU A 577 -6.41 2.01 -29.75
N SER A 578 -7.71 1.90 -29.49
CA SER A 578 -8.73 1.62 -30.52
C SER A 578 -8.96 2.78 -31.49
N GLY A 579 -8.61 4.02 -31.10
CA GLY A 579 -8.86 5.23 -31.86
C GLY A 579 -10.34 5.64 -31.96
N VAL A 580 -11.25 4.96 -31.24
CA VAL A 580 -12.69 5.29 -31.22
C VAL A 580 -12.92 6.53 -30.37
N PRO A 581 -13.68 7.54 -30.85
CA PRO A 581 -14.07 8.70 -30.05
C PRO A 581 -14.85 8.27 -28.80
N VAL A 582 -14.55 8.89 -27.66
CA VAL A 582 -15.15 8.54 -26.37
C VAL A 582 -15.59 9.78 -25.60
N LEU A 583 -16.75 9.69 -24.97
CA LEU A 583 -17.26 10.66 -23.99
C LEU A 583 -17.33 10.02 -22.61
N PHE A 584 -17.03 10.80 -21.59
CA PHE A 584 -17.05 10.32 -20.21
C PHE A 584 -18.36 10.73 -19.50
N LYS A 585 -19.05 9.75 -18.87
CA LYS A 585 -20.22 10.01 -18.02
C LYS A 585 -19.78 10.78 -16.74
N PRO A 586 -20.52 11.84 -16.31
CA PRO A 586 -21.77 12.33 -16.85
C PRO A 586 -21.55 13.16 -18.13
N VAL A 587 -22.30 12.82 -19.20
CA VAL A 587 -22.18 13.52 -20.48
C VAL A 587 -23.06 14.78 -20.46
N VAL A 588 -22.45 15.92 -20.74
CA VAL A 588 -23.17 17.18 -20.93
C VAL A 588 -23.81 17.18 -22.32
N ALA A 589 -25.06 17.61 -22.42
CA ALA A 589 -25.84 17.59 -23.65
C ALA A 589 -25.11 18.27 -24.83
N ASP A 590 -24.57 19.47 -24.63
CA ASP A 590 -23.82 20.19 -25.66
C ASP A 590 -22.58 19.44 -26.14
N ALA A 591 -21.83 18.79 -25.24
CA ALA A 591 -20.66 18.01 -25.56
C ALA A 591 -21.03 16.74 -26.36
N LEU A 592 -22.17 16.10 -26.03
CA LEU A 592 -22.68 14.96 -26.78
C LEU A 592 -23.03 15.35 -28.20
N LEU A 593 -23.85 16.38 -28.39
CA LEU A 593 -24.30 16.85 -29.71
C LEU A 593 -23.11 17.28 -30.59
N GLN A 594 -22.14 17.92 -29.98
CA GLN A 594 -20.92 18.31 -30.68
C GLN A 594 -20.10 17.11 -31.11
N ALA A 595 -19.83 16.14 -30.23
CA ALA A 595 -19.09 14.92 -30.59
C ALA A 595 -19.81 14.11 -31.67
N MET A 596 -21.15 14.02 -31.59
CA MET A 596 -21.95 13.35 -32.62
C MET A 596 -21.84 14.04 -33.97
N ALA A 597 -21.87 15.37 -34.01
CA ALA A 597 -21.70 16.14 -35.25
C ALA A 597 -20.30 15.96 -35.85
N GLU A 598 -19.25 15.95 -35.03
CA GLU A 598 -17.86 15.72 -35.48
C GLU A 598 -17.65 14.31 -36.06
N VAL A 599 -18.17 13.28 -35.37
CA VAL A 599 -18.07 11.88 -35.80
C VAL A 599 -18.85 11.63 -37.10
N SER A 600 -20.01 12.26 -37.26
CA SER A 600 -20.81 12.16 -38.46
C SER A 600 -20.17 12.90 -39.65
N ALA A 601 -19.57 14.05 -39.44
CA ALA A 601 -18.90 14.84 -40.47
C ALA A 601 -17.65 14.15 -41.05
N ALA A 602 -16.92 13.37 -40.22
CA ALA A 602 -15.75 12.62 -40.65
C ALA A 602 -16.10 11.57 -41.76
N ARG A 603 -17.34 11.08 -41.77
CA ARG A 603 -17.85 10.18 -42.83
C ARG A 603 -18.00 10.89 -44.19
N GLY A 604 -18.44 12.15 -44.19
CA GLY A 604 -18.64 12.93 -45.43
C GLY A 604 -17.35 13.16 -46.22
N VAL A 605 -16.23 13.30 -45.53
CA VAL A 605 -14.91 13.55 -46.17
C VAL A 605 -14.33 12.26 -46.75
N ALA A 606 -14.55 11.10 -46.13
CA ALA A 606 -14.06 9.81 -46.60
C ALA A 606 -14.80 9.34 -47.87
N SER A 607 -16.09 9.64 -48.01
CA SER A 607 -16.89 9.28 -49.18
C SER A 607 -16.59 10.12 -50.42
N VAL A 608 -16.15 11.36 -50.28
CA VAL A 608 -15.77 12.26 -51.40
C VAL A 608 -14.39 11.91 -51.97
N SER A 609 -13.48 11.34 -51.14
CA SER A 609 -12.12 10.97 -51.61
C SER A 609 -12.12 9.69 -52.44
N SER A 610 -13.17 8.83 -52.37
CA SER A 610 -13.25 7.61 -53.17
C SER A 610 -13.93 7.79 -54.54
N ALA A 611 -14.47 8.98 -54.81
CA ALA A 611 -15.20 9.29 -56.06
C ALA A 611 -14.36 9.90 -57.17
N TYR A 612 -13.04 10.08 -57.03
CA TYR A 612 -12.15 10.49 -58.12
C TYR A 612 -11.19 9.33 -58.43
N PRO A 613 -11.41 8.60 -59.56
CA PRO A 613 -10.38 7.73 -60.10
C PRO A 613 -9.24 8.58 -60.64
N SER A 614 -8.01 8.32 -60.22
CA SER A 614 -6.80 8.90 -60.77
C SER A 614 -6.67 8.48 -62.24
N SER A 615 -6.96 9.37 -63.16
CA SER A 615 -6.55 9.28 -64.54
C SER A 615 -5.22 10.02 -64.69
N ALA A 616 -4.13 9.29 -64.84
CA ALA A 616 -2.99 9.41 -65.75
C ALA A 616 -1.79 8.67 -65.19
#